data_89e9b4de6d047c6e0f6d3b9a39b593e9
#
_entry.id   89e9b4de6d047c6e0f6d3b9a39b593e9
#
_cell.length_a   1.000
_cell.length_b   1.000
_cell.length_c   1.000
_cell.angle_alpha   90.00
_cell.angle_beta   90.00
_cell.angle_gamma   90.00
#
_symmetry.space_group_name_H-M   'P 1'
#
loop_
_entity.id
_entity.type
_entity.pdbx_description
1 polymer ?
#
loop_
_entity_poly.entity_id
_entity_poly.type
_entity_poly.pdbx_seq_one_letter_code
_entity_poly.pdbx_strand_id
1 'polypeptide(L)'
;IAEELGLYAIVRPSPYICAEWEFGGFPAWLLNEGTRIRTNETVYLNHVADYYDVLIKKIVPHQLTNGGNILMIQIENEYGSYGEEKDYLRSIRDLMLDRGITVPFFTSDGPWRATLRAGSMIDEDILVTGNFGSKAEENFSSMEAFFNEHGKKWPLMCMEFWDGWFNRWKEPIVQRDAKELAEAIKEVVLRGSINLYMFHGGTNFGFMNGCSARGVIDLPQITSYDYGAPLDEQGNPTEKYYAIQTMIHETFPDIQQMEPLTKDTMEMKDIPLIDKVSLFSTLDTISQAVKMKYPETMEMLGQKTGYILYRTSIKKDAEHERLRVIDGRDRSQLFLNQKLQATQYQTEIGEDIIVPMPQEDNQLDILIENMGRVNYGHKLLADTQKKGIRTGVMADLHFITDWNQYCLPLESCEKVDFSKEW
;
A
#
# COMPACT_ATOMS: atom_id res chain seq x y z
N ILE A 1 21.07 -14.12 0.80
CA ILE A 1 20.44 -14.89 -0.32
C ILE A 1 20.91 -14.33 -1.67
N ALA A 2 20.62 -13.07 -2.04
CA ALA A 2 21.01 -12.53 -3.34
C ALA A 2 22.55 -12.61 -3.55
N GLU A 3 23.33 -12.24 -2.56
CA GLU A 3 24.79 -12.33 -2.57
C GLU A 3 25.29 -13.78 -2.74
N GLU A 4 24.69 -14.73 -2.03
CA GLU A 4 24.99 -16.17 -2.13
C GLU A 4 24.70 -16.75 -3.53
N LEU A 5 23.75 -16.14 -4.25
CA LEU A 5 23.38 -16.48 -5.62
C LEU A 5 24.18 -15.70 -6.67
N GLY A 6 25.12 -14.86 -6.25
CA GLY A 6 25.93 -14.03 -7.15
C GLY A 6 25.14 -12.88 -7.80
N LEU A 7 23.99 -12.50 -7.25
CA LEU A 7 23.16 -11.40 -7.74
C LEU A 7 23.55 -10.09 -7.06
N TYR A 8 23.57 -9.01 -7.81
CA TYR A 8 23.63 -7.67 -7.26
C TYR A 8 22.26 -7.19 -6.79
N ALA A 9 22.26 -6.24 -5.86
CA ALA A 9 21.05 -5.66 -5.30
C ALA A 9 21.00 -4.14 -5.53
N ILE A 10 19.83 -3.64 -5.84
CA ILE A 10 19.49 -2.22 -5.82
C ILE A 10 18.47 -2.04 -4.70
N VAL A 11 18.76 -1.15 -3.76
CA VAL A 11 17.91 -0.97 -2.57
C VAL A 11 17.10 0.32 -2.66
N ARG A 12 15.83 0.21 -2.32
CA ARG A 12 14.87 1.32 -2.29
C ARG A 12 14.35 1.47 -0.85
N PRO A 13 15.08 2.19 0.03
CA PRO A 13 14.86 2.15 1.47
C PRO A 13 13.71 3.02 1.98
N SER A 14 12.93 3.62 1.10
CA SER A 14 11.83 4.54 1.46
C SER A 14 12.35 5.90 2.04
N PRO A 15 11.62 6.74 2.79
CA PRO A 15 10.53 6.41 3.74
C PRO A 15 9.16 6.12 3.12
N TYR A 16 8.92 6.53 1.90
CA TYR A 16 7.70 6.25 1.14
C TYR A 16 8.01 5.22 0.05
N ILE A 17 7.22 4.16 -0.05
CA ILE A 17 7.45 3.09 -1.03
C ILE A 17 6.36 2.97 -2.09
N CYS A 18 5.19 3.59 -1.91
CA CYS A 18 3.99 3.36 -2.71
C CYS A 18 3.55 1.88 -2.67
N ALA A 19 4.04 1.06 -3.60
CA ALA A 19 3.98 -0.40 -3.67
C ALA A 19 2.59 -1.01 -3.46
N GLU A 20 1.52 -0.22 -3.63
CA GLU A 20 0.14 -0.62 -3.32
C GLU A 20 0.02 -1.23 -1.91
N TRP A 21 0.92 -0.81 -1.04
CA TRP A 21 0.96 -1.14 0.37
C TRP A 21 0.19 -0.11 1.20
N GLU A 22 -0.37 -0.55 2.32
CA GLU A 22 -1.13 0.28 3.26
C GLU A 22 -0.40 1.60 3.53
N PHE A 23 -1.05 2.73 3.25
CA PHE A 23 -0.54 4.09 3.43
C PHE A 23 0.81 4.37 2.72
N GLY A 24 1.12 3.62 1.64
CA GLY A 24 2.40 3.75 0.94
C GLY A 24 3.63 3.42 1.77
N GLY A 25 3.48 2.61 2.80
CA GLY A 25 4.52 2.19 3.74
C GLY A 25 4.64 3.05 5.00
N PHE A 26 3.91 4.14 5.10
CA PHE A 26 3.88 4.96 6.31
C PHE A 26 3.09 4.28 7.44
N PRO A 27 3.50 4.44 8.70
CA PRO A 27 2.70 4.01 9.83
C PRO A 27 1.48 4.93 10.03
N ALA A 28 0.31 4.33 10.28
CA ALA A 28 -0.95 5.05 10.42
C ALA A 28 -0.97 6.15 11.49
N TRP A 29 -0.17 6.00 12.55
CA TRP A 29 -0.08 7.00 13.61
C TRP A 29 0.45 8.36 13.15
N LEU A 30 1.17 8.44 12.01
CA LEU A 30 1.60 9.72 11.41
C LEU A 30 0.42 10.65 11.09
N LEU A 31 -0.78 10.11 10.88
CA LEU A 31 -1.99 10.92 10.67
C LEU A 31 -2.41 11.74 11.90
N ASN A 32 -1.87 11.42 13.09
CA ASN A 32 -2.14 12.15 14.33
C ASN A 32 -1.06 13.19 14.66
N GLU A 33 0.11 13.16 13.99
CA GLU A 33 1.25 14.03 14.31
C GLU A 33 1.06 15.49 13.87
N GLY A 34 0.09 15.75 12.99
CA GLY A 34 -0.17 17.10 12.47
C GLY A 34 0.93 17.65 11.56
N THR A 35 1.86 16.81 11.13
CA THR A 35 2.96 17.13 10.20
C THR A 35 2.60 16.77 8.76
N ARG A 36 3.21 17.45 7.81
CA ARG A 36 3.17 17.04 6.40
C ARG A 36 4.22 15.98 6.13
N ILE A 37 3.80 14.85 5.59
CA ILE A 37 4.70 13.81 5.10
C ILE A 37 5.31 14.19 3.75
N ARG A 38 6.47 13.59 3.41
CA ARG A 38 7.20 13.81 2.16
C ARG A 38 7.56 15.29 1.97
N THR A 39 7.99 15.94 3.04
CA THR A 39 8.42 17.35 3.09
C THR A 39 9.62 17.52 4.01
N ASN A 40 10.22 18.72 4.00
CA ASN A 40 11.34 19.07 4.87
C ASN A 40 10.89 19.50 6.29
N GLU A 41 9.67 19.14 6.71
CA GLU A 41 9.21 19.46 8.08
C GLU A 41 9.97 18.65 9.12
N THR A 42 10.45 19.34 10.16
CA THR A 42 11.33 18.76 11.20
C THR A 42 10.69 17.56 11.90
N VAL A 43 9.40 17.61 12.23
CA VAL A 43 8.70 16.52 12.91
C VAL A 43 8.73 15.26 12.05
N TYR A 44 8.39 15.38 10.77
CA TYR A 44 8.43 14.28 9.83
C TYR A 44 9.86 13.72 9.63
N LEU A 45 10.85 14.60 9.43
CA LEU A 45 12.24 14.17 9.24
C LEU A 45 12.83 13.50 10.49
N ASN A 46 12.42 13.87 11.69
CA ASN A 46 12.83 13.17 12.90
C ASN A 46 12.35 11.71 12.91
N HIS A 47 11.09 11.46 12.52
CA HIS A 47 10.59 10.10 12.39
C HIS A 47 11.31 9.30 11.29
N VAL A 48 11.66 9.96 10.18
CA VAL A 48 12.49 9.32 9.14
C VAL A 48 13.89 8.99 9.68
N ALA A 49 14.49 9.89 10.45
CA ALA A 49 15.80 9.68 11.06
C ALA A 49 15.79 8.47 12.02
N ASP A 50 14.79 8.37 12.89
CA ASP A 50 14.61 7.23 13.80
C ASP A 50 14.45 5.91 13.03
N TYR A 51 13.67 5.91 11.95
CA TYR A 51 13.50 4.76 11.07
C TYR A 51 14.83 4.37 10.39
N TYR A 52 15.58 5.34 9.87
CA TYR A 52 16.86 5.11 9.23
C TYR A 52 17.95 4.66 10.20
N ASP A 53 17.88 5.04 11.47
CA ASP A 53 18.78 4.54 12.52
C ASP A 53 18.73 3.02 12.68
N VAL A 54 17.58 2.43 12.35
CA VAL A 54 17.40 0.97 12.38
C VAL A 54 17.70 0.35 11.03
N LEU A 55 17.12 0.90 9.95
CA LEU A 55 17.19 0.29 8.62
C LEU A 55 18.59 0.38 8.02
N ILE A 56 19.20 1.57 8.02
CA ILE A 56 20.46 1.80 7.32
C ILE A 56 21.61 0.98 7.96
N LYS A 57 21.59 0.77 9.26
CA LYS A 57 22.55 -0.14 9.93
C LYS A 57 22.53 -1.57 9.39
N LYS A 58 21.38 -2.03 8.89
CA LYS A 58 21.25 -3.35 8.27
C LYS A 58 21.75 -3.36 6.81
N ILE A 59 21.66 -2.23 6.13
CA ILE A 59 22.06 -2.08 4.72
C ILE A 59 23.57 -1.89 4.58
N VAL A 60 24.18 -1.08 5.43
CA VAL A 60 25.59 -0.67 5.35
C VAL A 60 26.57 -1.83 5.16
N PRO A 61 26.49 -2.96 5.91
CA PRO A 61 27.42 -4.08 5.74
C PRO A 61 27.36 -4.75 4.36
N HIS A 62 26.26 -4.59 3.63
CA HIS A 62 26.02 -5.26 2.35
C HIS A 62 26.31 -4.37 1.13
N GLN A 63 26.81 -3.15 1.33
CA GLN A 63 27.21 -2.28 0.24
C GLN A 63 28.42 -2.86 -0.52
N LEU A 64 28.47 -2.65 -1.84
CA LEU A 64 29.59 -3.07 -2.67
C LEU A 64 30.92 -2.51 -2.17
N THR A 65 30.91 -1.27 -1.69
CA THR A 65 32.07 -0.59 -1.08
C THR A 65 32.59 -1.26 0.19
N ASN A 66 31.76 -2.09 0.83
CA ASN A 66 32.09 -2.86 2.04
C ASN A 66 32.27 -4.37 1.73
N GLY A 67 32.34 -4.75 0.44
CA GLY A 67 32.50 -6.14 0.00
C GLY A 67 31.18 -6.92 -0.14
N GLY A 68 30.02 -6.28 -0.02
CA GLY A 68 28.71 -6.86 -0.27
C GLY A 68 28.26 -6.73 -1.72
N ASN A 69 26.95 -6.82 -1.97
CA ASN A 69 26.37 -6.86 -3.31
C ASN A 69 25.42 -5.70 -3.65
N ILE A 70 25.21 -4.74 -2.76
CA ILE A 70 24.36 -3.58 -3.02
C ILE A 70 25.11 -2.58 -3.90
N LEU A 71 24.61 -2.34 -5.11
CA LEU A 71 25.21 -1.45 -6.10
C LEU A 71 24.88 0.02 -5.89
N MET A 72 23.61 0.33 -5.60
CA MET A 72 23.11 1.69 -5.49
C MET A 72 21.82 1.76 -4.66
N ILE A 73 21.46 2.96 -4.21
CA ILE A 73 20.34 3.21 -3.32
C ILE A 73 19.47 4.34 -3.87
N GLN A 74 18.16 4.12 -3.88
CA GLN A 74 17.18 5.13 -4.29
C GLN A 74 16.95 6.16 -3.19
N ILE A 75 16.86 7.42 -3.59
CA ILE A 75 16.36 8.52 -2.77
C ILE A 75 14.86 8.65 -3.03
N GLU A 76 14.04 8.48 -1.99
CA GLU A 76 12.58 8.59 -2.04
C GLU A 76 11.94 7.67 -3.07
N ASN A 77 10.71 7.92 -3.51
CA ASN A 77 10.04 7.17 -4.57
C ASN A 77 9.06 8.06 -5.34
N GLU A 78 9.29 8.21 -6.66
CA GLU A 78 8.41 8.98 -7.56
C GLU A 78 8.02 10.35 -7.00
N TYR A 79 8.98 11.02 -6.36
CA TYR A 79 8.71 12.28 -5.68
C TYR A 79 8.20 13.37 -6.63
N GLY A 80 8.63 13.34 -7.88
CA GLY A 80 8.22 14.30 -8.89
C GLY A 80 6.73 14.26 -9.28
N SER A 81 6.02 13.21 -8.90
CA SER A 81 4.56 13.14 -9.02
C SER A 81 3.81 13.57 -7.77
N TYR A 82 4.53 13.91 -6.69
CA TYR A 82 3.98 14.35 -5.41
C TYR A 82 4.36 15.77 -5.05
N GLY A 83 5.64 16.15 -5.20
CA GLY A 83 6.17 17.45 -4.82
C GLY A 83 7.40 17.86 -5.62
N GLU A 84 7.95 19.04 -5.30
CA GLU A 84 9.15 19.60 -5.96
C GLU A 84 10.16 20.19 -4.96
N GLU A 85 10.04 19.84 -3.67
CA GLU A 85 10.89 20.37 -2.60
C GLU A 85 12.27 19.69 -2.60
N LYS A 86 13.25 20.31 -3.25
CA LYS A 86 14.62 19.76 -3.37
C LYS A 86 15.32 19.62 -2.01
N ASP A 87 15.04 20.51 -1.07
CA ASP A 87 15.62 20.44 0.28
C ASP A 87 15.17 19.19 1.04
N TYR A 88 13.94 18.73 0.81
CA TYR A 88 13.48 17.45 1.32
C TYR A 88 14.30 16.28 0.76
N LEU A 89 14.47 16.21 -0.57
CA LEU A 89 15.28 15.16 -1.19
C LEU A 89 16.73 15.17 -0.70
N ARG A 90 17.32 16.37 -0.51
CA ARG A 90 18.65 16.52 0.11
C ARG A 90 18.68 15.97 1.53
N SER A 91 17.67 16.32 2.34
CA SER A 91 17.56 15.82 3.71
C SER A 91 17.49 14.29 3.76
N ILE A 92 16.71 13.65 2.87
CA ILE A 92 16.64 12.18 2.77
C ILE A 92 18.01 11.59 2.40
N ARG A 93 18.69 12.15 1.40
CA ARG A 93 20.06 11.73 1.02
C ARG A 93 21.03 11.89 2.19
N ASP A 94 21.04 13.05 2.82
CA ASP A 94 22.01 13.38 3.86
C ASP A 94 21.81 12.52 5.11
N LEU A 95 20.57 12.22 5.47
CA LEU A 95 20.25 11.24 6.52
C LEU A 95 20.82 9.85 6.24
N MET A 96 20.86 9.42 4.98
CA MET A 96 21.48 8.15 4.57
C MET A 96 23.01 8.22 4.57
N LEU A 97 23.58 9.33 4.07
CA LEU A 97 25.03 9.58 4.09
C LEU A 97 25.59 9.58 5.50
N ASP A 98 24.94 10.30 6.41
CA ASP A 98 25.32 10.40 7.83
C ASP A 98 25.33 9.04 8.54
N ARG A 99 24.56 8.07 8.02
CA ARG A 99 24.46 6.70 8.54
C ARG A 99 25.36 5.69 7.84
N GLY A 100 26.21 6.15 6.93
CA GLY A 100 27.25 5.34 6.32
C GLY A 100 26.91 4.74 4.95
N ILE A 101 25.96 5.28 4.22
CA ILE A 101 25.78 4.92 2.82
C ILE A 101 26.90 5.56 1.98
N THR A 102 27.59 4.73 1.18
CA THR A 102 28.74 5.10 0.35
C THR A 102 28.62 4.67 -1.11
N VAL A 103 27.64 3.84 -1.43
CA VAL A 103 27.32 3.49 -2.82
C VAL A 103 26.56 4.62 -3.51
N PRO A 104 26.57 4.70 -4.85
CA PRO A 104 25.87 5.73 -5.59
C PRO A 104 24.37 5.81 -5.27
N PHE A 105 23.82 7.02 -5.29
CA PHE A 105 22.41 7.27 -5.22
C PHE A 105 21.78 7.45 -6.59
N PHE A 106 20.47 7.23 -6.66
CA PHE A 106 19.64 7.57 -7.81
C PHE A 106 18.24 8.03 -7.39
N THR A 107 17.55 8.72 -8.30
CA THR A 107 16.11 9.03 -8.20
C THR A 107 15.35 8.33 -9.32
N SER A 108 14.08 8.02 -9.11
CA SER A 108 13.23 7.38 -10.09
C SER A 108 11.85 8.02 -10.12
N ASP A 109 11.44 8.46 -11.32
CA ASP A 109 10.19 9.20 -11.56
C ASP A 109 9.59 8.80 -12.92
N GLY A 110 8.35 9.19 -13.18
CA GLY A 110 7.82 9.13 -14.54
C GLY A 110 8.74 9.88 -15.52
N PRO A 111 8.93 9.41 -16.76
CA PRO A 111 9.94 9.92 -17.69
C PRO A 111 9.58 11.27 -18.34
N TRP A 112 8.53 11.91 -17.85
CA TRP A 112 8.07 13.21 -18.38
C TRP A 112 8.88 14.35 -17.78
N ARG A 113 9.15 15.37 -18.59
CA ARG A 113 9.97 16.53 -18.20
C ARG A 113 9.52 17.17 -16.87
N ALA A 114 8.22 17.25 -16.63
CA ALA A 114 7.68 17.85 -15.41
C ALA A 114 8.04 17.03 -14.14
N THR A 115 7.85 15.73 -14.17
CA THR A 115 8.17 14.82 -13.05
C THR A 115 9.67 14.71 -12.84
N LEU A 116 10.46 14.57 -13.92
CA LEU A 116 11.92 14.54 -13.85
C LEU A 116 12.46 15.85 -13.24
N ARG A 117 11.96 17.01 -13.66
CA ARG A 117 12.35 18.29 -13.09
C ARG A 117 12.02 18.37 -11.60
N ALA A 118 10.84 17.94 -11.21
CA ALA A 118 10.37 18.04 -9.84
C ALA A 118 11.07 17.01 -8.91
N GLY A 119 11.21 15.76 -9.33
CA GLY A 119 11.69 14.65 -8.48
C GLY A 119 13.18 14.36 -8.55
N SER A 120 13.89 14.76 -9.63
CA SER A 120 15.31 14.43 -9.76
C SER A 120 16.24 15.33 -8.95
N MET A 121 17.46 14.86 -8.73
CA MET A 121 18.59 15.63 -8.19
C MET A 121 19.73 15.68 -9.22
N ILE A 122 19.40 15.91 -10.49
CA ILE A 122 20.34 15.89 -11.61
C ILE A 122 21.46 16.93 -11.47
N ASP A 123 21.15 18.11 -10.91
CA ASP A 123 22.11 19.19 -10.68
C ASP A 123 23.15 18.85 -9.59
N GLU A 124 22.91 17.80 -8.82
CA GLU A 124 23.79 17.29 -7.77
C GLU A 124 24.51 15.97 -8.19
N ASP A 125 24.56 15.71 -9.49
CA ASP A 125 25.20 14.50 -10.08
C ASP A 125 24.60 13.17 -9.60
N ILE A 126 23.34 13.15 -9.20
CA ILE A 126 22.62 11.94 -8.81
C ILE A 126 21.90 11.35 -10.02
N LEU A 127 22.16 10.07 -10.31
CA LEU A 127 21.60 9.36 -11.46
C LEU A 127 20.07 9.44 -11.47
N VAL A 128 19.52 9.75 -12.64
CA VAL A 128 18.07 9.81 -12.88
C VAL A 128 17.63 8.60 -13.67
N THR A 129 16.62 7.89 -13.17
CA THR A 129 15.99 6.76 -13.85
C THR A 129 14.52 7.03 -14.12
N GLY A 130 13.90 6.25 -15.01
CA GLY A 130 12.50 6.44 -15.40
C GLY A 130 11.63 5.25 -15.00
N ASN A 131 10.33 5.49 -14.76
CA ASN A 131 9.32 4.49 -14.50
C ASN A 131 8.25 4.52 -15.60
N PHE A 132 8.10 3.42 -16.35
CA PHE A 132 7.11 3.28 -17.43
C PHE A 132 6.93 1.82 -17.82
N GLY A 133 5.81 1.45 -18.46
CA GLY A 133 5.52 0.06 -18.86
C GLY A 133 5.41 -0.15 -20.37
N SER A 134 5.65 0.88 -21.18
CA SER A 134 5.56 0.82 -22.66
C SER A 134 6.23 2.02 -23.29
N LYS A 135 6.25 2.10 -24.65
CA LYS A 135 6.77 3.25 -25.40
C LYS A 135 8.21 3.63 -25.04
N ALA A 136 9.09 2.65 -25.03
CA ALA A 136 10.49 2.83 -24.62
C ALA A 136 11.20 3.95 -25.41
N GLU A 137 10.99 4.02 -26.72
CA GLU A 137 11.56 5.05 -27.59
C GLU A 137 11.18 6.47 -27.17
N GLU A 138 9.89 6.73 -26.95
CA GLU A 138 9.36 8.02 -26.55
C GLU A 138 9.89 8.41 -25.15
N ASN A 139 9.83 7.48 -24.20
CA ASN A 139 10.19 7.72 -22.81
C ASN A 139 11.70 7.92 -22.63
N PHE A 140 12.53 7.11 -23.27
CA PHE A 140 13.98 7.29 -23.22
C PHE A 140 14.44 8.54 -23.96
N SER A 141 13.79 8.90 -25.07
CA SER A 141 14.08 10.16 -25.76
C SER A 141 13.74 11.40 -24.91
N SER A 142 12.64 11.31 -24.12
CA SER A 142 12.31 12.35 -23.14
C SER A 142 13.38 12.49 -22.04
N MET A 143 13.88 11.37 -21.53
CA MET A 143 14.96 11.35 -20.53
C MET A 143 16.28 11.89 -21.12
N GLU A 144 16.65 11.48 -22.34
CA GLU A 144 17.85 11.99 -23.02
C GLU A 144 17.79 13.49 -23.24
N ALA A 145 16.62 13.99 -23.67
CA ALA A 145 16.42 15.43 -23.83
C ALA A 145 16.61 16.17 -22.50
N PHE A 146 16.06 15.64 -21.41
CA PHE A 146 16.22 16.18 -20.07
C PHE A 146 17.69 16.14 -19.61
N PHE A 147 18.42 15.04 -19.84
CA PHE A 147 19.85 14.94 -19.53
C PHE A 147 20.68 15.97 -20.32
N ASN A 148 20.41 16.11 -21.61
CA ASN A 148 21.09 17.08 -22.47
C ASN A 148 20.88 18.53 -22.04
N GLU A 149 19.67 18.89 -21.59
CA GLU A 149 19.36 20.22 -21.00
C GLU A 149 20.29 20.55 -19.81
N HIS A 150 20.73 19.52 -19.05
CA HIS A 150 21.59 19.65 -17.88
C HIS A 150 23.06 19.29 -18.16
N GLY A 151 23.42 19.13 -19.45
CA GLY A 151 24.80 18.81 -19.87
C GLY A 151 25.26 17.41 -19.46
N LYS A 152 24.35 16.47 -19.19
CA LYS A 152 24.66 15.10 -18.80
C LYS A 152 24.59 14.14 -19.98
N LYS A 153 25.44 13.09 -19.93
CA LYS A 153 25.43 11.95 -20.86
C LYS A 153 25.42 10.68 -20.03
N TRP A 154 24.30 10.38 -19.45
CA TRP A 154 24.13 9.24 -18.56
C TRP A 154 23.50 8.06 -19.27
N PRO A 155 23.72 6.82 -18.75
CA PRO A 155 23.01 5.66 -19.23
C PRO A 155 21.52 5.81 -18.99
N LEU A 156 20.73 5.26 -19.91
CA LEU A 156 19.28 5.18 -19.77
C LEU A 156 18.91 3.95 -18.94
N MET A 157 18.00 4.12 -18.01
CA MET A 157 17.51 3.02 -17.19
C MET A 157 16.01 3.20 -16.87
N CYS A 158 15.25 2.16 -17.16
CA CYS A 158 13.88 2.00 -16.65
C CYS A 158 13.96 1.24 -15.32
N MET A 159 13.73 1.96 -14.21
CA MET A 159 13.83 1.37 -12.86
C MET A 159 12.56 0.62 -12.47
N GLU A 160 11.41 1.03 -12.96
CA GLU A 160 10.16 0.29 -12.85
C GLU A 160 9.58 0.13 -14.26
N PHE A 161 9.83 -1.04 -14.85
CA PHE A 161 9.10 -1.40 -16.06
C PHE A 161 7.86 -2.18 -15.65
N TRP A 162 6.70 -1.55 -15.77
CA TRP A 162 5.41 -2.13 -15.34
C TRP A 162 4.96 -3.22 -16.30
N ASP A 163 5.19 -4.46 -15.90
CA ASP A 163 4.90 -5.67 -16.70
C ASP A 163 3.49 -6.23 -16.50
N GLY A 164 2.76 -5.67 -15.59
CA GLY A 164 1.36 -5.94 -15.26
C GLY A 164 0.73 -4.72 -14.59
N TRP A 165 -0.20 -4.96 -13.69
CA TRP A 165 -0.80 -3.94 -12.84
C TRP A 165 -1.44 -4.55 -11.60
N PHE A 166 -1.61 -3.75 -10.56
CA PHE A 166 -2.33 -4.14 -9.35
C PHE A 166 -3.86 -4.15 -9.58
N ASN A 167 -4.55 -4.92 -8.75
CA ASN A 167 -5.98 -5.13 -8.85
C ASN A 167 -6.74 -4.45 -7.72
N ARG A 168 -7.97 -4.00 -7.99
CA ARG A 168 -8.83 -3.29 -7.04
C ARG A 168 -10.08 -4.09 -6.72
N TRP A 169 -10.59 -3.88 -5.50
CA TRP A 169 -11.84 -4.48 -5.05
C TRP A 169 -13.00 -4.12 -6.01
N LYS A 170 -13.75 -5.14 -6.43
CA LYS A 170 -14.88 -5.04 -7.38
C LYS A 170 -14.52 -4.58 -8.80
N GLU A 171 -13.27 -4.43 -9.17
CA GLU A 171 -12.85 -4.20 -10.55
C GLU A 171 -12.39 -5.53 -11.22
N PRO A 172 -12.46 -5.63 -12.56
CA PRO A 172 -11.90 -6.78 -13.27
C PRO A 172 -10.40 -6.93 -13.03
N ILE A 173 -9.92 -8.17 -12.99
CA ILE A 173 -8.48 -8.46 -12.89
C ILE A 173 -7.78 -7.97 -14.16
N VAL A 174 -6.72 -7.17 -13.96
CA VAL A 174 -5.93 -6.63 -15.08
C VAL A 174 -5.13 -7.74 -15.73
N GLN A 175 -5.15 -7.76 -17.06
CA GLN A 175 -4.41 -8.71 -17.88
C GLN A 175 -3.52 -7.94 -18.87
N ARG A 176 -2.30 -8.42 -19.07
CA ARG A 176 -1.38 -7.95 -20.11
C ARG A 176 -0.87 -9.15 -20.92
N ASP A 177 -0.93 -9.06 -22.24
CA ASP A 177 -0.50 -10.14 -23.13
C ASP A 177 1.00 -10.41 -23.00
N ALA A 178 1.39 -11.69 -22.92
CA ALA A 178 2.77 -12.10 -22.68
C ALA A 178 3.70 -11.76 -23.85
N LYS A 179 3.23 -11.84 -25.08
CA LYS A 179 4.05 -11.55 -26.28
C LYS A 179 4.21 -10.05 -26.47
N GLU A 180 3.12 -9.29 -26.27
CA GLU A 180 3.20 -7.81 -26.29
C GLU A 180 4.17 -7.33 -25.22
N LEU A 181 4.14 -7.88 -24.01
CA LEU A 181 5.07 -7.55 -22.93
C LEU A 181 6.52 -7.85 -23.34
N ALA A 182 6.80 -9.03 -23.90
CA ALA A 182 8.14 -9.40 -24.33
C ALA A 182 8.72 -8.43 -25.38
N GLU A 183 7.90 -8.03 -26.37
CA GLU A 183 8.31 -7.04 -27.37
C GLU A 183 8.56 -5.66 -26.74
N ALA A 184 7.70 -5.22 -25.80
CA ALA A 184 7.89 -3.95 -25.10
C ALA A 184 9.17 -3.96 -24.24
N ILE A 185 9.50 -5.07 -23.60
CA ILE A 185 10.79 -5.25 -22.87
C ILE A 185 11.97 -5.21 -23.84
N LYS A 186 11.85 -5.85 -25.01
CA LYS A 186 12.90 -5.83 -26.03
C LYS A 186 13.25 -4.41 -26.48
N GLU A 187 12.25 -3.55 -26.69
CA GLU A 187 12.50 -2.14 -27.00
C GLU A 187 13.36 -1.44 -25.94
N VAL A 188 13.12 -1.74 -24.66
CA VAL A 188 13.90 -1.16 -23.55
C VAL A 188 15.33 -1.66 -23.54
N VAL A 189 15.54 -3.00 -23.59
CA VAL A 189 16.88 -3.59 -23.44
C VAL A 189 17.81 -3.33 -24.64
N LEU A 190 17.25 -2.95 -25.78
CA LEU A 190 18.04 -2.51 -26.95
C LEU A 190 18.58 -1.08 -26.81
N ARG A 191 18.04 -0.28 -25.89
CA ARG A 191 18.47 1.12 -25.67
C ARG A 191 19.08 1.38 -24.30
N GLY A 192 18.72 0.63 -23.28
CA GLY A 192 19.11 0.91 -21.91
C GLY A 192 18.97 -0.29 -20.99
N SER A 193 19.03 -0.01 -19.72
CA SER A 193 18.84 -1.00 -18.65
C SER A 193 17.38 -1.07 -18.23
N ILE A 194 16.96 -2.23 -17.75
CA ILE A 194 15.60 -2.49 -17.27
C ILE A 194 15.62 -3.12 -15.88
N ASN A 195 14.67 -2.75 -15.05
CA ASN A 195 14.28 -3.47 -13.86
C ASN A 195 12.76 -3.72 -13.92
N LEU A 196 12.34 -4.98 -13.88
CA LEU A 196 10.93 -5.35 -13.99
C LEU A 196 10.21 -5.02 -12.68
N TYR A 197 9.06 -4.40 -12.79
CA TYR A 197 8.12 -4.17 -11.70
C TYR A 197 6.76 -4.77 -12.04
N MET A 198 6.37 -5.92 -11.48
CA MET A 198 7.08 -6.74 -10.52
C MET A 198 7.56 -8.03 -11.19
N PHE A 199 8.80 -8.46 -10.99
CA PHE A 199 9.22 -9.80 -11.40
C PHE A 199 8.49 -10.88 -10.60
N HIS A 200 8.23 -10.60 -9.32
CA HIS A 200 7.36 -11.36 -8.42
C HIS A 200 6.64 -10.37 -7.49
N GLY A 201 5.34 -10.28 -7.60
CA GLY A 201 4.53 -9.35 -6.79
C GLY A 201 4.25 -9.85 -5.39
N GLY A 202 3.80 -11.09 -5.27
CA GLY A 202 3.48 -11.73 -4.00
C GLY A 202 2.11 -11.36 -3.44
N THR A 203 1.97 -11.38 -2.13
CA THR A 203 0.70 -11.23 -1.41
C THR A 203 0.87 -10.22 -0.27
N ASN A 204 0.03 -9.22 -0.21
CA ASN A 204 -0.06 -8.27 0.90
C ASN A 204 -0.90 -8.89 2.03
N PHE A 205 -0.29 -9.77 2.81
CA PHE A 205 -0.98 -10.54 3.86
C PHE A 205 -1.65 -9.64 4.91
N GLY A 206 -2.70 -10.17 5.53
CA GLY A 206 -3.49 -9.46 6.53
C GLY A 206 -4.28 -8.31 5.89
N PHE A 207 -4.18 -7.12 6.50
CA PHE A 207 -4.86 -5.90 6.06
C PHE A 207 -3.86 -4.88 5.51
N MET A 208 -2.80 -5.33 4.83
CA MET A 208 -1.70 -4.47 4.40
C MET A 208 -1.81 -4.01 2.94
N ASN A 209 -2.92 -4.28 2.27
CA ASN A 209 -3.22 -3.72 0.96
C ASN A 209 -3.41 -2.21 1.02
N GLY A 210 -2.92 -1.51 0.02
CA GLY A 210 -3.14 -0.07 -0.14
C GLY A 210 -4.48 0.26 -0.78
N CYS A 211 -4.61 1.50 -1.22
CA CYS A 211 -5.79 2.03 -1.85
C CYS A 211 -5.41 3.06 -2.93
N SER A 212 -6.08 3.02 -4.06
CA SER A 212 -5.98 4.07 -5.07
C SER A 212 -6.99 5.18 -4.80
N ALA A 213 -6.73 6.39 -5.32
CA ALA A 213 -7.68 7.49 -5.29
C ALA A 213 -8.09 7.89 -6.71
N ARG A 214 -9.40 8.02 -6.94
CA ARG A 214 -9.96 8.51 -8.20
C ARG A 214 -10.96 9.62 -7.93
N GLY A 215 -10.50 10.87 -7.98
CA GLY A 215 -11.33 12.01 -7.60
C GLY A 215 -11.74 11.93 -6.13
N VAL A 216 -13.04 11.84 -5.87
CA VAL A 216 -13.60 11.72 -4.51
C VAL A 216 -13.67 10.29 -3.99
N ILE A 217 -13.49 9.29 -4.87
CA ILE A 217 -13.64 7.87 -4.54
C ILE A 217 -12.27 7.28 -4.22
N ASP A 218 -12.20 6.52 -3.14
CA ASP A 218 -11.07 5.67 -2.77
C ASP A 218 -11.36 4.24 -3.28
N LEU A 219 -10.38 3.62 -3.91
CA LEU A 219 -10.50 2.32 -4.57
C LEU A 219 -9.56 1.32 -3.90
N PRO A 220 -10.02 0.60 -2.87
CA PRO A 220 -9.22 -0.38 -2.17
C PRO A 220 -8.63 -1.43 -3.12
N GLN A 221 -7.37 -1.79 -2.91
CA GLN A 221 -6.75 -2.90 -3.60
C GLN A 221 -7.10 -4.22 -2.91
N ILE A 222 -6.92 -5.33 -3.62
CA ILE A 222 -7.10 -6.66 -3.04
C ILE A 222 -5.81 -7.12 -2.37
N THR A 223 -5.90 -8.16 -1.53
CA THR A 223 -4.74 -8.74 -0.82
C THR A 223 -3.70 -9.33 -1.77
N SER A 224 -4.14 -9.95 -2.88
CA SER A 224 -3.23 -10.43 -3.91
C SER A 224 -2.49 -9.28 -4.57
N TYR A 225 -1.18 -9.35 -4.57
CA TYR A 225 -0.30 -8.47 -5.34
C TYR A 225 0.39 -9.27 -6.45
N ASP A 226 -0.32 -10.23 -7.04
CA ASP A 226 0.17 -11.04 -8.17
C ASP A 226 0.71 -10.17 -9.29
N TYR A 227 0.06 -9.01 -9.54
CA TYR A 227 0.45 -8.00 -10.53
C TYR A 227 0.38 -8.51 -11.98
N GLY A 228 0.08 -9.78 -12.20
CA GLY A 228 0.29 -10.47 -13.47
C GLY A 228 1.78 -10.53 -13.81
N ALA A 229 2.62 -10.76 -12.81
CA ALA A 229 4.08 -10.78 -12.92
C ALA A 229 4.61 -12.01 -13.70
N PRO A 230 5.88 -12.02 -14.15
CA PRO A 230 6.53 -13.20 -14.71
C PRO A 230 6.53 -14.42 -13.79
N LEU A 231 6.63 -14.23 -12.47
CA LEU A 231 6.40 -15.29 -11.48
C LEU A 231 5.07 -15.06 -10.78
N ASP A 232 4.27 -16.12 -10.60
CA ASP A 232 3.04 -16.08 -9.83
C ASP A 232 3.29 -15.88 -8.32
N GLU A 233 2.23 -15.73 -7.50
CA GLU A 233 2.37 -15.55 -6.03
C GLU A 233 3.13 -16.68 -5.35
N GLN A 234 3.16 -17.89 -5.92
CA GLN A 234 3.87 -19.05 -5.39
C GLN A 234 5.34 -19.09 -5.84
N GLY A 235 5.71 -18.25 -6.80
CA GLY A 235 7.03 -18.17 -7.39
C GLY A 235 7.23 -19.11 -8.57
N ASN A 236 6.16 -19.64 -9.19
CA ASN A 236 6.23 -20.43 -10.40
C ASN A 236 6.22 -19.56 -11.65
N PRO A 237 6.96 -19.94 -12.73
CA PRO A 237 7.00 -19.20 -13.97
C PRO A 237 5.65 -19.22 -14.69
N THR A 238 5.22 -18.05 -15.18
CA THR A 238 4.02 -17.85 -15.97
C THR A 238 4.33 -17.84 -17.48
N GLU A 239 3.31 -17.71 -18.32
CA GLU A 239 3.49 -17.51 -19.77
C GLU A 239 4.37 -16.28 -20.06
N LYS A 240 4.29 -15.23 -19.25
CA LYS A 240 5.13 -14.03 -19.38
C LYS A 240 6.59 -14.34 -19.15
N TYR A 241 6.92 -15.15 -18.15
CA TYR A 241 8.28 -15.59 -17.89
C TYR A 241 8.88 -16.26 -19.14
N TYR A 242 8.19 -17.22 -19.73
CA TYR A 242 8.68 -17.95 -20.90
C TYR A 242 8.74 -17.07 -22.16
N ALA A 243 7.81 -16.14 -22.33
CA ALA A 243 7.85 -15.20 -23.45
C ALA A 243 9.08 -14.27 -23.34
N ILE A 244 9.36 -13.74 -22.12
CA ILE A 244 10.55 -12.93 -21.86
C ILE A 244 11.82 -13.74 -22.05
N GLN A 245 11.89 -14.97 -21.54
CA GLN A 245 13.03 -15.87 -21.69
C GLN A 245 13.34 -16.12 -23.18
N THR A 246 12.32 -16.41 -23.98
CA THR A 246 12.44 -16.61 -25.44
C THR A 246 12.97 -15.34 -26.11
N MET A 247 12.42 -14.20 -25.81
CA MET A 247 12.83 -12.90 -26.36
C MET A 247 14.30 -12.58 -26.01
N ILE A 248 14.72 -12.83 -24.77
CA ILE A 248 16.12 -12.63 -24.34
C ILE A 248 17.04 -13.54 -25.13
N HIS A 249 16.69 -14.81 -25.31
CA HIS A 249 17.51 -15.76 -26.07
C HIS A 249 17.67 -15.35 -27.54
N GLU A 250 16.58 -14.91 -28.17
CA GLU A 250 16.60 -14.44 -29.55
C GLU A 250 17.41 -13.16 -29.73
N THR A 251 17.35 -12.28 -28.75
CA THR A 251 18.00 -10.95 -28.79
C THR A 251 19.48 -11.01 -28.37
N PHE A 252 19.80 -11.84 -27.38
CA PHE A 252 21.13 -12.00 -26.78
C PHE A 252 21.52 -13.48 -26.68
N PRO A 253 21.86 -14.14 -27.81
CA PRO A 253 22.08 -15.59 -27.85
C PRO A 253 23.25 -16.09 -27.00
N ASP A 254 24.17 -15.20 -26.62
CA ASP A 254 25.32 -15.53 -25.80
C ASP A 254 25.02 -15.61 -24.30
N ILE A 255 23.82 -15.16 -23.88
CA ILE A 255 23.40 -15.26 -22.49
C ILE A 255 23.02 -16.70 -22.17
N GLN A 256 23.67 -17.29 -21.19
CA GLN A 256 23.33 -18.62 -20.71
C GLN A 256 21.94 -18.60 -20.07
N GLN A 257 21.08 -19.47 -20.55
CA GLN A 257 19.77 -19.70 -19.97
C GLN A 257 19.80 -20.80 -18.91
N MET A 258 18.96 -20.64 -17.92
CA MET A 258 18.71 -21.66 -16.90
C MET A 258 17.22 -22.02 -16.93
N GLU A 259 16.93 -23.30 -16.79
CA GLU A 259 15.56 -23.75 -16.59
C GLU A 259 15.05 -23.27 -15.22
N PRO A 260 13.86 -22.67 -15.16
CA PRO A 260 13.29 -22.22 -13.89
C PRO A 260 12.93 -23.41 -13.00
N LEU A 261 13.12 -23.25 -11.71
CA LEU A 261 12.62 -24.20 -10.73
C LEU A 261 11.10 -23.99 -10.57
N THR A 262 10.37 -25.08 -10.60
CA THR A 262 8.93 -25.07 -10.31
C THR A 262 8.68 -25.71 -8.95
N LYS A 263 7.68 -25.21 -8.24
CA LYS A 263 7.19 -25.77 -6.97
C LYS A 263 5.94 -26.58 -7.23
N ASP A 264 5.84 -27.71 -6.58
CA ASP A 264 4.59 -28.46 -6.56
C ASP A 264 3.49 -27.63 -5.92
N THR A 265 2.32 -27.65 -6.55
CA THR A 265 1.12 -26.98 -6.02
C THR A 265 0.10 -28.02 -5.58
N MET A 266 -0.64 -27.67 -4.54
CA MET A 266 -1.69 -28.54 -4.00
C MET A 266 -3.03 -27.81 -4.14
N GLU A 267 -4.00 -28.49 -4.76
CA GLU A 267 -5.38 -28.05 -4.75
C GLU A 267 -6.10 -28.63 -3.52
N MET A 268 -6.64 -27.75 -2.68
CA MET A 268 -7.46 -28.15 -1.55
C MET A 268 -8.92 -27.81 -1.84
N LYS A 269 -9.74 -28.84 -2.05
CA LYS A 269 -11.19 -28.69 -2.27
C LYS A 269 -11.95 -29.06 -1.00
N ASP A 270 -13.14 -28.49 -0.84
CA ASP A 270 -14.13 -28.86 0.20
C ASP A 270 -13.55 -28.85 1.61
N ILE A 271 -12.81 -27.77 1.96
CA ILE A 271 -12.26 -27.60 3.31
C ILE A 271 -13.42 -27.42 4.30
N PRO A 272 -13.65 -28.36 5.25
CA PRO A 272 -14.72 -28.20 6.21
C PRO A 272 -14.37 -27.11 7.24
N LEU A 273 -15.28 -26.19 7.47
CA LEU A 273 -15.20 -25.27 8.61
C LEU A 273 -15.74 -26.01 9.84
N ILE A 274 -14.85 -26.44 10.72
CA ILE A 274 -15.18 -27.27 11.89
C ILE A 274 -15.53 -26.43 13.11
N ASP A 275 -14.99 -25.23 13.22
CA ASP A 275 -15.22 -24.30 14.32
C ASP A 275 -15.71 -22.96 13.80
N LYS A 276 -16.66 -22.37 14.51
CA LYS A 276 -17.19 -21.04 14.25
C LYS A 276 -17.73 -20.42 15.53
N VAL A 277 -17.67 -19.10 15.64
CA VAL A 277 -18.17 -18.36 16.78
C VAL A 277 -18.67 -16.99 16.32
N SER A 278 -19.71 -16.46 16.96
CA SER A 278 -20.17 -15.10 16.70
C SER A 278 -19.14 -14.08 17.21
N LEU A 279 -18.84 -13.03 16.43
CA LEU A 279 -18.04 -11.92 16.89
C LEU A 279 -18.57 -11.34 18.21
N PHE A 280 -19.88 -11.21 18.33
CA PHE A 280 -20.52 -10.62 19.51
C PHE A 280 -20.33 -11.46 20.78
N SER A 281 -20.28 -12.77 20.66
CA SER A 281 -20.12 -13.67 21.82
C SER A 281 -18.67 -13.79 22.28
N THR A 282 -17.70 -13.57 21.40
CA THR A 282 -16.25 -13.61 21.71
C THR A 282 -15.63 -12.22 21.91
N LEU A 283 -16.38 -11.15 21.72
CA LEU A 283 -15.87 -9.77 21.68
C LEU A 283 -15.01 -9.41 22.90
N ASP A 284 -15.49 -9.70 24.11
CA ASP A 284 -14.80 -9.36 25.36
C ASP A 284 -13.52 -10.20 25.61
N THR A 285 -13.31 -11.29 24.88
CA THR A 285 -12.09 -12.09 24.96
C THR A 285 -11.01 -11.56 23.99
N ILE A 286 -11.42 -11.00 22.85
CA ILE A 286 -10.51 -10.52 21.81
C ILE A 286 -10.17 -9.05 21.93
N SER A 287 -11.03 -8.24 22.59
CA SER A 287 -10.85 -6.80 22.72
C SER A 287 -11.40 -6.28 24.03
N GLN A 288 -10.83 -5.21 24.55
CA GLN A 288 -11.34 -4.48 25.71
C GLN A 288 -12.05 -3.20 25.25
N ALA A 289 -13.20 -2.91 25.86
CA ALA A 289 -13.96 -1.70 25.57
C ALA A 289 -13.24 -0.43 26.01
N VAL A 290 -13.05 0.51 25.09
CA VAL A 290 -12.66 1.89 25.38
C VAL A 290 -13.92 2.73 25.39
N LYS A 291 -14.24 3.33 26.56
CA LYS A 291 -15.45 4.17 26.73
C LYS A 291 -15.15 5.61 26.37
N MET A 292 -15.91 6.14 25.43
CA MET A 292 -15.80 7.53 24.97
C MET A 292 -17.18 8.15 24.80
N LYS A 293 -17.26 9.46 24.88
CA LYS A 293 -18.52 10.18 24.68
C LYS A 293 -19.01 10.11 23.23
N TYR A 294 -18.05 10.21 22.29
CA TYR A 294 -18.28 10.10 20.84
C TYR A 294 -17.37 9.02 20.26
N PRO A 295 -17.69 8.48 19.08
CA PRO A 295 -16.78 7.60 18.35
C PRO A 295 -15.43 8.29 18.06
N GLU A 296 -14.37 7.52 18.14
CA GLU A 296 -13.02 7.93 17.75
C GLU A 296 -12.51 7.07 16.61
N THR A 297 -11.56 7.59 15.83
CA THR A 297 -10.95 6.85 14.72
C THR A 297 -9.98 5.78 15.22
N MET A 298 -9.68 4.81 14.36
CA MET A 298 -8.69 3.77 14.67
C MET A 298 -7.35 4.36 15.08
N GLU A 299 -6.88 5.41 14.38
CA GLU A 299 -5.60 6.08 14.64
C GLU A 299 -5.55 6.70 16.03
N MET A 300 -6.64 7.33 16.46
CA MET A 300 -6.76 7.91 17.80
C MET A 300 -6.74 6.86 18.90
N LEU A 301 -7.21 5.65 18.60
CA LEU A 301 -7.20 4.51 19.53
C LEU A 301 -5.93 3.65 19.39
N GLY A 302 -4.96 4.06 18.58
CA GLY A 302 -3.69 3.34 18.37
C GLY A 302 -3.81 2.08 17.52
N GLN A 303 -4.92 1.89 16.83
CA GLN A 303 -5.14 0.76 15.91
C GLN A 303 -4.71 1.13 14.49
N LYS A 304 -3.99 0.24 13.82
CA LYS A 304 -3.48 0.46 12.46
C LYS A 304 -4.47 0.00 11.38
N THR A 305 -4.88 -1.25 11.46
CA THR A 305 -5.62 -1.99 10.42
C THR A 305 -6.70 -2.86 11.04
N GLY A 306 -7.49 -3.55 10.22
CA GLY A 306 -8.53 -4.48 10.65
C GLY A 306 -9.89 -3.80 10.82
N TYR A 307 -10.59 -4.18 11.88
CA TYR A 307 -11.95 -3.72 12.16
C TYR A 307 -12.02 -2.96 13.47
N ILE A 308 -13.04 -2.12 13.61
CA ILE A 308 -13.41 -1.53 14.90
C ILE A 308 -14.92 -1.66 15.09
N LEU A 309 -15.35 -2.09 16.28
CA LEU A 309 -16.76 -2.16 16.65
C LEU A 309 -17.10 -1.04 17.63
N TYR A 310 -18.12 -0.28 17.29
CA TYR A 310 -18.73 0.77 18.14
C TYR A 310 -20.05 0.26 18.67
N ARG A 311 -20.21 0.24 19.99
CA ARG A 311 -21.43 -0.24 20.68
C ARG A 311 -22.02 0.81 21.58
N THR A 312 -23.31 1.03 21.49
CA THR A 312 -24.10 1.86 22.43
C THR A 312 -25.51 1.29 22.60
N SER A 313 -26.29 1.91 23.47
CA SER A 313 -27.73 1.63 23.64
C SER A 313 -28.54 2.81 23.15
N ILE A 314 -29.60 2.55 22.40
CA ILE A 314 -30.58 3.56 21.97
C ILE A 314 -31.97 3.19 22.46
N LYS A 315 -32.71 4.20 22.93
CA LYS A 315 -34.08 4.04 23.41
C LYS A 315 -35.08 4.16 22.27
N LYS A 316 -36.20 3.47 22.43
CA LYS A 316 -37.32 3.53 21.49
C LYS A 316 -38.15 4.78 21.73
N ASP A 317 -38.12 5.72 20.78
CA ASP A 317 -39.04 6.87 20.73
C ASP A 317 -40.16 6.65 19.70
N ALA A 318 -39.93 5.82 18.68
CA ALA A 318 -40.87 5.49 17.61
C ALA A 318 -40.74 4.02 17.18
N GLU A 319 -41.66 3.53 16.33
CA GLU A 319 -41.62 2.18 15.75
C GLU A 319 -40.34 1.94 14.90
N HIS A 320 -39.83 3.01 14.28
CA HIS A 320 -38.64 3.03 13.49
C HIS A 320 -37.77 4.23 13.85
N GLU A 321 -36.45 4.07 13.79
CA GLU A 321 -35.51 5.15 13.98
C GLU A 321 -34.71 5.35 12.69
N ARG A 322 -34.34 6.60 12.41
CA ARG A 322 -33.48 6.96 11.28
C ARG A 322 -32.04 7.19 11.74
N LEU A 323 -31.17 6.27 11.41
CA LEU A 323 -29.75 6.32 11.77
C LEU A 323 -28.90 6.76 10.59
N ARG A 324 -27.80 7.45 10.88
CA ARG A 324 -26.82 7.87 9.89
C ARG A 324 -25.42 7.87 10.47
N VAL A 325 -24.49 7.17 9.82
CA VAL A 325 -23.07 7.21 10.16
C VAL A 325 -22.42 8.39 9.42
N ILE A 326 -21.83 9.31 10.15
CA ILE A 326 -21.21 10.51 9.59
C ILE A 326 -19.69 10.33 9.55
N ASP A 327 -19.12 10.49 8.35
CA ASP A 327 -17.67 10.34 8.10
C ASP A 327 -17.10 8.98 8.52
N GLY A 328 -17.82 7.90 8.24
CA GLY A 328 -17.30 6.52 8.39
C GLY A 328 -16.39 6.11 7.23
N ARG A 329 -15.39 5.29 7.46
CA ARG A 329 -14.46 4.73 6.46
C ARG A 329 -13.96 3.35 6.89
N ASP A 330 -14.02 2.33 6.00
CA ASP A 330 -14.43 2.40 4.56
C ASP A 330 -15.72 1.62 4.32
N ARG A 331 -15.97 0.52 5.05
CA ARG A 331 -17.19 -0.30 4.98
C ARG A 331 -17.83 -0.39 6.36
N SER A 332 -19.10 -0.02 6.43
CA SER A 332 -19.91 -0.01 7.66
C SER A 332 -20.94 -1.12 7.62
N GLN A 333 -21.03 -1.88 8.70
CA GLN A 333 -22.12 -2.81 8.95
C GLN A 333 -22.85 -2.40 10.24
N LEU A 334 -24.11 -2.04 10.14
CA LEU A 334 -24.94 -1.63 11.25
C LEU A 334 -25.82 -2.79 11.72
N PHE A 335 -25.76 -3.09 13.00
CA PHE A 335 -26.57 -4.14 13.65
C PHE A 335 -27.42 -3.53 14.74
N LEU A 336 -28.66 -3.96 14.83
CA LEU A 336 -29.54 -3.69 15.96
C LEU A 336 -29.89 -5.00 16.67
N ASN A 337 -29.60 -5.05 17.97
CA ASN A 337 -29.76 -6.28 18.77
C ASN A 337 -29.09 -7.49 18.08
N GLN A 338 -27.86 -7.31 17.58
CA GLN A 338 -27.02 -8.27 16.85
C GLN A 338 -27.58 -8.70 15.47
N LYS A 339 -28.65 -8.09 14.98
CA LYS A 339 -29.20 -8.36 13.63
C LYS A 339 -28.72 -7.31 12.65
N LEU A 340 -28.11 -7.74 11.56
CA LEU A 340 -27.65 -6.86 10.48
C LEU A 340 -28.85 -6.11 9.88
N GLN A 341 -28.76 -4.79 9.84
CA GLN A 341 -29.73 -3.88 9.25
C GLN A 341 -29.28 -3.32 7.93
N ALA A 342 -28.00 -2.94 7.83
CA ALA A 342 -27.43 -2.37 6.62
C ALA A 342 -25.94 -2.68 6.49
N THR A 343 -25.48 -2.74 5.24
CA THR A 343 -24.05 -2.68 4.88
C THR A 343 -23.88 -1.53 3.90
N GLN A 344 -23.00 -0.59 4.22
CA GLN A 344 -22.71 0.59 3.40
C GLN A 344 -21.22 0.63 3.10
N TYR A 345 -20.85 0.88 1.85
CA TYR A 345 -19.49 1.22 1.46
C TYR A 345 -19.29 2.73 1.44
N GLN A 346 -18.07 3.21 1.30
CA GLN A 346 -17.70 4.62 1.47
C GLN A 346 -18.60 5.62 0.73
N THR A 347 -19.14 5.27 -0.46
CA THR A 347 -20.01 6.14 -1.25
C THR A 347 -21.46 6.17 -0.74
N GLU A 348 -21.83 5.21 0.10
CA GLU A 348 -23.18 5.05 0.69
C GLU A 348 -23.18 5.49 2.16
N ILE A 349 -22.01 5.48 2.84
CA ILE A 349 -21.89 5.93 4.22
C ILE A 349 -22.27 7.41 4.31
N GLY A 350 -23.25 7.71 5.15
CA GLY A 350 -23.88 9.03 5.25
C GLY A 350 -25.32 9.06 4.77
N GLU A 351 -25.77 8.03 4.06
CA GLU A 351 -27.19 7.83 3.73
C GLU A 351 -27.96 7.35 4.94
N ASP A 352 -29.28 7.66 4.95
CA ASP A 352 -30.18 7.28 6.01
C ASP A 352 -30.42 5.75 6.05
N ILE A 353 -30.35 5.16 7.24
CA ILE A 353 -30.70 3.77 7.52
C ILE A 353 -31.91 3.77 8.42
N ILE A 354 -33.06 3.27 7.93
CA ILE A 354 -34.29 3.13 8.71
C ILE A 354 -34.26 1.77 9.40
N VAL A 355 -34.22 1.77 10.73
CA VAL A 355 -34.19 0.55 11.55
C VAL A 355 -35.44 0.39 12.39
N PRO A 356 -36.00 -0.83 12.52
CA PRO A 356 -37.12 -1.08 13.42
C PRO A 356 -36.66 -1.05 14.89
N MET A 357 -37.44 -0.52 15.78
CA MET A 357 -37.14 -0.43 17.22
C MET A 357 -37.99 -1.45 18.00
N PRO A 358 -37.57 -2.73 18.08
CA PRO A 358 -38.40 -3.82 18.64
C PRO A 358 -38.52 -3.79 20.17
N GLN A 359 -37.56 -3.18 20.87
CA GLN A 359 -37.47 -3.15 22.32
C GLN A 359 -37.47 -1.71 22.85
N GLU A 360 -37.70 -1.52 24.13
CA GLU A 360 -37.60 -0.19 24.79
C GLU A 360 -36.13 0.28 24.76
N ASP A 361 -35.18 -0.59 25.12
CA ASP A 361 -33.74 -0.36 25.00
C ASP A 361 -33.18 -1.31 23.95
N ASN A 362 -32.52 -0.76 22.94
CA ASN A 362 -31.93 -1.51 21.84
C ASN A 362 -30.41 -1.34 21.82
N GLN A 363 -29.69 -2.44 21.65
CA GLN A 363 -28.26 -2.39 21.44
C GLN A 363 -27.96 -2.05 19.97
N LEU A 364 -27.21 -0.98 19.76
CA LEU A 364 -26.69 -0.59 18.45
C LEU A 364 -25.21 -0.96 18.37
N ASP A 365 -24.86 -1.73 17.37
CA ASP A 365 -23.47 -2.06 17.02
C ASP A 365 -23.17 -1.60 15.60
N ILE A 366 -22.02 -0.95 15.41
CA ILE A 366 -21.53 -0.54 14.10
C ILE A 366 -20.11 -1.10 13.94
N LEU A 367 -19.96 -2.02 13.01
CA LEU A 367 -18.66 -2.60 12.66
C LEU A 367 -18.11 -1.86 11.44
N ILE A 368 -16.95 -1.24 11.60
CA ILE A 368 -16.25 -0.57 10.50
C ILE A 368 -15.02 -1.40 10.12
N GLU A 369 -14.86 -1.60 8.82
CA GLU A 369 -13.69 -2.21 8.19
C GLU A 369 -12.80 -1.12 7.57
N ASN A 370 -11.50 -1.17 7.87
CA ASN A 370 -10.48 -0.45 7.13
C ASN A 370 -10.11 -1.28 5.88
N MET A 371 -10.46 -0.81 4.70
CA MET A 371 -10.19 -1.48 3.42
C MET A 371 -8.86 -1.04 2.78
N GLY A 372 -8.02 -0.29 3.50
CA GLY A 372 -6.73 0.22 3.05
C GLY A 372 -6.70 1.74 2.95
N ARG A 373 -5.55 2.34 3.31
CA ARG A 373 -5.29 3.78 3.12
C ARG A 373 -4.63 4.02 1.77
N VAL A 374 -4.90 5.20 1.22
CA VAL A 374 -4.29 5.63 -0.05
C VAL A 374 -2.77 5.53 0.03
N ASN A 375 -2.19 4.88 -0.98
CA ASN A 375 -0.75 4.66 -1.10
C ASN A 375 -0.07 5.62 -2.09
N TYR A 376 -0.84 6.34 -2.92
CA TYR A 376 -0.28 7.21 -3.96
C TYR A 376 -1.14 8.46 -4.18
N GLY A 377 -0.47 9.60 -4.41
CA GLY A 377 -1.10 10.85 -4.84
C GLY A 377 -1.47 11.80 -3.71
N HIS A 378 -2.30 12.77 -4.03
CA HIS A 378 -2.61 13.93 -3.19
C HIS A 378 -3.46 13.63 -1.94
N LYS A 379 -4.08 12.45 -1.88
CA LYS A 379 -4.96 12.08 -0.76
C LYS A 379 -4.25 11.42 0.43
N LEU A 380 -2.94 11.27 0.41
CA LEU A 380 -2.19 10.62 1.51
C LEU A 380 -2.52 11.20 2.89
N LEU A 381 -2.70 12.52 3.00
CA LEU A 381 -3.07 13.20 4.24
C LEU A 381 -4.55 13.67 4.29
N ALA A 382 -5.40 13.17 3.41
CA ALA A 382 -6.81 13.53 3.45
C ALA A 382 -7.50 12.95 4.69
N ASP A 383 -8.47 13.66 5.22
CA ASP A 383 -9.28 13.20 6.36
C ASP A 383 -9.97 11.84 6.11
N THR A 384 -10.21 11.49 4.85
CA THR A 384 -10.75 10.19 4.45
C THR A 384 -9.80 9.01 4.74
N GLN A 385 -8.53 9.28 5.07
CA GLN A 385 -7.55 8.26 5.43
C GLN A 385 -7.59 7.90 6.92
N LYS A 386 -8.30 8.67 7.74
CA LYS A 386 -8.62 8.30 9.13
C LYS A 386 -9.77 7.30 9.13
N LYS A 387 -9.52 6.10 9.66
CA LYS A 387 -10.44 4.95 9.58
C LYS A 387 -11.29 4.80 10.84
N GLY A 388 -12.45 4.16 10.69
CA GLY A 388 -13.47 4.14 11.73
C GLY A 388 -14.52 5.24 11.52
N ILE A 389 -15.09 5.77 12.59
CA ILE A 389 -16.09 6.86 12.56
C ILE A 389 -15.41 8.12 13.11
N ARG A 390 -15.28 9.15 12.27
CA ARG A 390 -14.59 10.39 12.63
C ARG A 390 -15.51 11.42 13.29
N THR A 391 -16.72 11.60 12.78
CA THR A 391 -17.62 12.65 13.27
C THR A 391 -18.64 12.11 14.26
N GLY A 392 -19.31 11.00 13.98
CA GLY A 392 -20.27 10.40 14.88
C GLY A 392 -21.39 9.64 14.18
N VAL A 393 -22.41 9.28 14.98
CA VAL A 393 -23.62 8.63 14.50
C VAL A 393 -24.83 9.47 14.93
N MET A 394 -25.70 9.75 13.99
CA MET A 394 -26.93 10.50 14.26
C MET A 394 -28.13 9.55 14.36
N ALA A 395 -28.99 9.83 15.33
CA ALA A 395 -30.39 9.39 15.34
C ALA A 395 -31.24 10.61 15.00
N ASP A 396 -31.93 10.56 13.90
CA ASP A 396 -32.67 11.67 13.30
C ASP A 396 -31.86 12.98 13.23
N LEU A 397 -32.01 13.90 14.18
CA LEU A 397 -31.37 15.23 14.17
C LEU A 397 -30.27 15.40 15.23
N HIS A 398 -29.98 14.39 16.06
CA HIS A 398 -29.00 14.50 17.14
C HIS A 398 -27.95 13.40 17.08
N PHE A 399 -26.78 13.69 17.63
CA PHE A 399 -25.69 12.69 17.76
C PHE A 399 -25.97 11.76 18.95
N ILE A 400 -25.80 10.47 18.71
CA ILE A 400 -25.79 9.43 19.74
C ILE A 400 -24.48 9.51 20.51
N THR A 401 -24.53 9.36 21.82
CA THR A 401 -23.37 9.44 22.73
C THR A 401 -23.17 8.16 23.54
N ASP A 402 -22.06 8.12 24.30
CA ASP A 402 -21.73 7.06 25.26
C ASP A 402 -21.42 5.71 24.57
N TRP A 403 -20.32 5.70 23.83
CA TRP A 403 -19.87 4.59 23.04
C TRP A 403 -18.84 3.72 23.79
N ASN A 404 -19.00 2.40 23.68
CA ASN A 404 -17.96 1.41 23.93
C ASN A 404 -17.32 1.04 22.60
N GLN A 405 -16.01 1.19 22.46
CA GLN A 405 -15.27 0.99 21.21
C GLN A 405 -14.30 -0.16 21.38
N TYR A 406 -14.32 -1.12 20.46
CA TYR A 406 -13.52 -2.33 20.51
C TYR A 406 -12.59 -2.39 19.29
N CYS A 407 -11.30 -2.23 19.55
CA CYS A 407 -10.27 -2.40 18.54
C CYS A 407 -10.12 -3.88 18.15
N LEU A 408 -10.22 -4.19 16.88
CA LEU A 408 -10.20 -5.56 16.33
C LEU A 408 -9.17 -5.66 15.21
N PRO A 409 -7.85 -5.61 15.52
CA PRO A 409 -6.81 -5.75 14.51
C PRO A 409 -6.78 -7.15 13.88
N LEU A 410 -7.30 -8.17 14.58
CA LEU A 410 -7.39 -9.57 14.13
C LEU A 410 -6.07 -10.11 13.55
N GLU A 411 -4.93 -9.72 14.13
CA GLU A 411 -3.60 -10.20 13.73
C GLU A 411 -3.41 -11.71 14.00
N SER A 412 -4.16 -12.27 14.95
CA SER A 412 -4.24 -13.69 15.21
C SER A 412 -5.62 -14.09 15.76
N CYS A 413 -5.94 -15.39 15.71
CA CYS A 413 -7.16 -15.94 16.29
C CYS A 413 -6.94 -16.57 17.68
N GLU A 414 -5.77 -16.43 18.30
CA GLU A 414 -5.42 -17.08 19.57
C GLU A 414 -6.37 -16.71 20.73
N LYS A 415 -6.93 -15.49 20.73
CA LYS A 415 -7.86 -15.01 21.74
C LYS A 415 -9.33 -15.30 21.40
N VAL A 416 -9.60 -15.89 20.23
CA VAL A 416 -10.97 -16.20 19.82
C VAL A 416 -11.43 -17.46 20.58
N ASP A 417 -12.51 -17.32 21.33
CA ASP A 417 -13.07 -18.43 22.09
C ASP A 417 -14.14 -19.17 21.28
N PHE A 418 -13.72 -20.19 20.56
CA PHE A 418 -14.59 -21.01 19.72
C PHE A 418 -15.56 -21.91 20.52
N SER A 419 -15.45 -21.98 21.85
CA SER A 419 -16.42 -22.68 22.70
C SER A 419 -17.71 -21.89 22.93
N LYS A 420 -17.70 -20.61 22.56
CA LYS A 420 -18.85 -19.70 22.73
C LYS A 420 -19.90 -19.86 21.64
N GLU A 421 -21.05 -19.29 21.88
CA GLU A 421 -22.22 -19.40 21.02
C GLU A 421 -22.01 -18.82 19.61
N TRP A 422 -22.53 -19.55 18.65
CA TRP A 422 -22.63 -19.15 17.24
C TRP A 422 -24.04 -18.70 16.91
#